data_36b8dcf77339489a6e057a14789ee451
#
_entry.id   36b8dcf77339489a6e057a14789ee451
#
_cell.length_a   1.000
_cell.length_b   1.000
_cell.length_c   1.000
_cell.angle_alpha   90.00
_cell.angle_beta   90.00
_cell.angle_gamma   90.00
#
_symmetry.space_group_name_H-M   'P 1'
#
loop_
_entity.id
_entity.type
_entity.pdbx_description
1 polymer ?
#
loop_
_entity_poly.entity_id
_entity_poly.type
_entity_poly.pdbx_seq_one_letter_code
_entity_poly.pdbx_strand_id
1 'polypeptide(L)'
;TLNSFLEGVFGSRIKAIDKKEIDERAKGALSNLGVDIKSSTVISEMPVAHKQFTEIAREIERENTKLLVLDEPTAVLTEEEAKVLLETMKKLSEKGIAILFITHRLDEILSVCDKVVVLRDGLLINSVATKDTNVNQITEWMIGRKMEGSSQETKAKDEPKETIISIKNLWVDMPGEGVKNLSLDIKKGEILGLGGMA
;
A
#
# COMPACT_ATOMS: atom_id res chain seq x y z
N THR A 1 10.09 1.72 -23.40
CA THR A 1 11.41 1.10 -23.73
C THR A 1 11.30 -0.06 -24.72
N LEU A 2 10.27 -0.93 -24.61
CA LEU A 2 10.07 -2.00 -25.59
C LEU A 2 9.58 -1.47 -26.93
N ASN A 3 8.72 -0.45 -26.96
CA ASN A 3 8.24 0.19 -28.18
C ASN A 3 9.37 0.94 -28.91
N SER A 4 10.26 1.64 -28.17
CA SER A 4 11.41 2.31 -28.79
C SER A 4 12.45 1.31 -29.33
N PHE A 5 12.49 0.09 -28.81
CA PHE A 5 13.32 -0.99 -29.35
C PHE A 5 12.74 -1.56 -30.66
N LEU A 6 11.41 -1.69 -30.74
CA LEU A 6 10.74 -2.23 -31.94
C LEU A 6 10.72 -1.24 -33.11
N GLU A 7 10.64 0.06 -32.86
CA GLU A 7 10.76 1.10 -33.90
C GLU A 7 12.15 1.20 -34.48
N GLY A 8 13.20 0.83 -33.76
CA GLY A 8 14.57 0.81 -34.19
C GLY A 8 14.98 -0.32 -35.15
N VAL A 9 14.19 -1.41 -35.18
CA VAL A 9 14.53 -2.63 -35.94
C VAL A 9 14.17 -2.52 -37.45
N PHE A 10 13.25 -1.64 -37.81
CA PHE A 10 12.78 -1.49 -39.21
C PHE A 10 13.25 -0.22 -39.94
N GLY A 11 13.93 0.66 -39.28
CA GLY A 11 14.55 1.83 -39.92
C GLY A 11 16.07 1.78 -39.73
N SER A 12 16.84 2.01 -40.76
CA SER A 12 18.28 1.85 -40.89
C SER A 12 19.19 2.69 -39.95
N ARG A 13 18.79 2.85 -38.68
CA ARG A 13 19.59 3.37 -37.56
C ARG A 13 19.26 2.59 -36.31
N ILE A 14 20.17 1.71 -35.88
CA ILE A 14 20.16 1.13 -34.54
C ILE A 14 20.29 2.30 -33.56
N LYS A 15 19.19 2.72 -32.94
CA LYS A 15 19.26 3.65 -31.81
C LYS A 15 19.82 2.85 -30.62
N ALA A 16 21.08 3.12 -30.29
CA ALA A 16 21.64 2.60 -29.06
C ALA A 16 20.80 3.11 -27.87
N ILE A 17 20.47 2.21 -26.97
CA ILE A 17 19.78 2.57 -25.72
C ILE A 17 20.73 3.47 -24.92
N ASP A 18 20.34 4.72 -24.69
CA ASP A 18 21.08 5.61 -23.80
C ASP A 18 20.78 5.23 -22.35
N LYS A 19 21.66 4.39 -21.80
CA LYS A 19 21.54 3.93 -20.42
C LYS A 19 21.59 5.07 -19.41
N LYS A 20 22.31 6.16 -19.72
CA LYS A 20 22.45 7.30 -18.83
C LYS A 20 21.15 8.09 -18.75
N GLU A 21 20.53 8.36 -19.89
CA GLU A 21 19.21 9.03 -19.94
C GLU A 21 18.14 8.23 -19.21
N ILE A 22 18.09 6.90 -19.42
CA ILE A 22 17.15 6.02 -18.71
C ILE A 22 17.38 6.04 -17.21
N ASP A 23 18.63 5.99 -16.76
CA ASP A 23 18.99 6.01 -15.35
C ASP A 23 18.60 7.35 -14.69
N GLU A 24 18.87 8.47 -15.35
CA GLU A 24 18.49 9.80 -14.87
C GLU A 24 16.96 9.96 -14.78
N ARG A 25 16.20 9.51 -15.76
CA ARG A 25 14.74 9.53 -15.76
C ARG A 25 14.16 8.63 -14.66
N ALA A 26 14.68 7.41 -14.53
CA ALA A 26 14.23 6.49 -13.49
C ALA A 26 14.50 7.05 -12.07
N LYS A 27 15.68 7.64 -11.84
CA LYS A 27 16.01 8.32 -10.58
C LYS A 27 15.07 9.49 -10.31
N GLY A 28 14.79 10.31 -11.31
CA GLY A 28 13.87 11.43 -11.20
C GLY A 28 12.46 10.97 -10.81
N ALA A 29 11.94 9.96 -11.48
CA ALA A 29 10.62 9.38 -11.20
C ALA A 29 10.51 8.84 -9.77
N LEU A 30 11.48 8.05 -9.32
CA LEU A 30 11.51 7.47 -7.97
C LEU A 30 11.69 8.54 -6.89
N SER A 31 12.57 9.54 -7.15
CA SER A 31 12.76 10.66 -6.23
C SER A 31 11.50 11.51 -6.07
N ASN A 32 10.71 11.69 -7.14
CA ASN A 32 9.42 12.38 -7.09
C ASN A 32 8.40 11.68 -6.18
N LEU A 33 8.54 10.36 -6.02
CA LEU A 33 7.74 9.55 -5.08
C LEU A 33 8.30 9.53 -3.65
N GLY A 34 9.46 10.14 -3.43
CA GLY A 34 10.11 10.17 -2.11
C GLY A 34 10.69 8.84 -1.68
N VAL A 35 10.96 7.91 -2.60
CA VAL A 35 11.56 6.61 -2.31
C VAL A 35 12.99 6.52 -2.84
N ASP A 36 13.89 6.00 -2.01
CA ASP A 36 15.30 5.80 -2.37
C ASP A 36 15.51 4.37 -2.90
N ILE A 37 15.19 4.19 -4.18
CA ILE A 37 15.42 2.93 -4.89
C ILE A 37 16.49 3.17 -5.96
N LYS A 38 17.54 2.34 -5.93
CA LYS A 38 18.57 2.40 -6.97
C LYS A 38 18.00 1.96 -8.32
N SER A 39 18.11 2.80 -9.33
CA SER A 39 17.65 2.53 -10.71
C SER A 39 18.23 1.25 -11.35
N SER A 40 19.36 0.77 -10.84
CA SER A 40 20.01 -0.48 -11.28
C SER A 40 19.47 -1.72 -10.58
N THR A 41 18.58 -1.60 -9.56
CA THR A 41 18.04 -2.75 -8.84
C THR A 41 17.14 -3.59 -9.75
N VAL A 42 17.34 -4.89 -9.75
CA VAL A 42 16.52 -5.82 -10.53
C VAL A 42 15.15 -5.96 -9.86
N ILE A 43 14.06 -5.75 -10.62
CA ILE A 43 12.69 -5.74 -10.06
C ILE A 43 12.32 -7.06 -9.35
N SER A 44 12.82 -8.21 -9.83
CA SER A 44 12.55 -9.51 -9.18
C SER A 44 13.09 -9.59 -7.75
N GLU A 45 14.15 -8.86 -7.46
CA GLU A 45 14.85 -8.84 -6.15
C GLU A 45 14.31 -7.75 -5.21
N MET A 46 13.41 -6.88 -5.70
CA MET A 46 12.84 -5.81 -4.90
C MET A 46 11.79 -6.35 -3.90
N PRO A 47 11.70 -5.76 -2.69
CA PRO A 47 10.54 -5.91 -1.83
C PRO A 47 9.24 -5.54 -2.55
N VAL A 48 8.11 -6.09 -2.13
CA VAL A 48 6.80 -5.87 -2.78
C VAL A 48 6.45 -4.38 -2.83
N ALA A 49 6.69 -3.65 -1.74
CA ALA A 49 6.50 -2.21 -1.65
C ALA A 49 7.29 -1.45 -2.73
N HIS A 50 8.57 -1.77 -2.91
CA HIS A 50 9.41 -1.12 -3.93
C HIS A 50 8.95 -1.42 -5.36
N LYS A 51 8.45 -2.65 -5.62
CA LYS A 51 7.83 -2.99 -6.91
C LYS A 51 6.64 -2.08 -7.19
N GLN A 52 5.78 -1.87 -6.20
CA GLN A 52 4.61 -1.03 -6.30
C GLN A 52 4.96 0.43 -6.57
N PHE A 53 5.93 1.01 -5.84
CA PHE A 53 6.42 2.36 -6.12
C PHE A 53 7.02 2.47 -7.52
N THR A 54 7.73 1.44 -7.99
CA THR A 54 8.30 1.43 -9.35
C THR A 54 7.21 1.42 -10.42
N GLU A 55 6.11 0.70 -10.21
CA GLU A 55 4.95 0.71 -11.12
C GLU A 55 4.28 2.09 -11.16
N ILE A 56 4.03 2.69 -10.00
CA ILE A 56 3.44 4.03 -9.89
C ILE A 56 4.37 5.05 -10.58
N ALA A 57 5.69 5.00 -10.33
CA ALA A 57 6.66 5.87 -10.98
C ALA A 57 6.58 5.78 -12.51
N ARG A 58 6.51 4.56 -13.03
CA ARG A 58 6.39 4.30 -14.47
C ARG A 58 5.13 4.92 -15.08
N GLU A 59 4.00 4.82 -14.39
CA GLU A 59 2.73 5.37 -14.90
C GLU A 59 2.70 6.91 -14.85
N ILE A 60 3.34 7.51 -13.86
CA ILE A 60 3.45 8.97 -13.74
C ILE A 60 4.38 9.57 -14.81
N GLU A 61 5.46 8.85 -15.19
CA GLU A 61 6.39 9.28 -16.22
C GLU A 61 5.81 9.22 -17.64
N ARG A 62 4.64 8.62 -17.82
CA ARG A 62 3.95 8.66 -19.11
C ARG A 62 3.49 10.09 -19.42
N GLU A 63 3.86 10.58 -20.57
CA GLU A 63 3.46 11.89 -21.06
C GLU A 63 1.92 12.00 -21.09
N ASN A 64 1.38 13.11 -20.56
CA ASN A 64 -0.04 13.43 -20.54
C ASN A 64 -0.94 12.55 -19.65
N THR A 65 -0.43 11.94 -18.59
CA THR A 65 -1.26 11.26 -17.61
C THR A 65 -2.22 12.26 -16.94
N LYS A 66 -3.53 12.08 -17.14
CA LYS A 66 -4.59 12.93 -16.57
C LYS A 66 -5.35 12.27 -15.44
N LEU A 67 -5.37 10.94 -15.43
CA LEU A 67 -6.04 10.13 -14.42
C LEU A 67 -5.11 9.00 -13.99
N LEU A 68 -4.97 8.82 -12.69
CA LEU A 68 -4.30 7.69 -12.07
C LEU A 68 -5.33 6.89 -11.27
N VAL A 69 -5.42 5.59 -11.53
CA VAL A 69 -6.29 4.68 -10.78
C VAL A 69 -5.41 3.79 -9.92
N LEU A 70 -5.63 3.83 -8.61
CA LEU A 70 -4.89 3.06 -7.61
C LEU A 70 -5.87 2.15 -6.87
N ASP A 71 -5.68 0.84 -7.01
CA ASP A 71 -6.50 -0.18 -6.38
C ASP A 71 -5.70 -0.85 -5.26
N GLU A 72 -6.14 -0.65 -4.01
CA GLU A 72 -5.51 -1.14 -2.77
C GLU A 72 -3.99 -0.88 -2.68
N PRO A 73 -3.49 0.31 -3.04
CA PRO A 73 -2.04 0.52 -3.20
C PRO A 73 -1.27 0.50 -1.89
N THR A 74 -1.93 0.58 -0.75
CA THR A 74 -1.32 0.60 0.58
C THR A 74 -1.38 -0.75 1.30
N ALA A 75 -2.01 -1.77 0.70
CA ALA A 75 -2.27 -3.05 1.36
C ALA A 75 -1.01 -3.79 1.83
N VAL A 76 0.09 -3.62 1.12
CA VAL A 76 1.38 -4.30 1.39
C VAL A 76 2.47 -3.34 1.89
N LEU A 77 2.11 -2.07 2.14
CA LEU A 77 3.04 -1.04 2.60
C LEU A 77 3.06 -0.97 4.13
N THR A 78 4.22 -0.62 4.68
CA THR A 78 4.32 -0.16 6.07
C THR A 78 3.57 1.16 6.26
N GLU A 79 3.34 1.57 7.50
CA GLU A 79 2.66 2.86 7.79
C GLU A 79 3.44 4.05 7.23
N GLU A 80 4.78 4.04 7.33
CA GLU A 80 5.65 5.07 6.80
C GLU A 80 5.58 5.13 5.27
N GLU A 81 5.65 3.98 4.60
CA GLU A 81 5.55 3.89 3.14
C GLU A 81 4.18 4.33 2.64
N ALA A 82 3.11 3.92 3.32
CA ALA A 82 1.74 4.36 3.02
C ALA A 82 1.63 5.89 3.12
N LYS A 83 2.18 6.49 4.18
CA LYS A 83 2.21 7.94 4.35
C LYS A 83 2.93 8.65 3.20
N VAL A 84 4.10 8.14 2.80
CA VAL A 84 4.85 8.67 1.64
C VAL A 84 4.02 8.61 0.37
N LEU A 85 3.31 7.50 0.12
CA LEU A 85 2.43 7.35 -1.03
C LEU A 85 1.27 8.36 -1.00
N LEU A 86 0.59 8.50 0.14
CA LEU A 86 -0.52 9.45 0.31
C LEU A 86 -0.10 10.91 0.11
N GLU A 87 1.08 11.29 0.62
CA GLU A 87 1.66 12.62 0.38
C GLU A 87 1.99 12.83 -1.10
N THR A 88 2.48 11.80 -1.77
CA THR A 88 2.76 11.83 -3.20
C THR A 88 1.49 12.00 -4.02
N MET A 89 0.41 11.31 -3.67
CA MET A 89 -0.90 11.48 -4.32
C MET A 89 -1.37 12.93 -4.22
N LYS A 90 -1.24 13.59 -3.06
CA LYS A 90 -1.55 15.02 -2.91
C LYS A 90 -0.74 15.89 -3.86
N LYS A 91 0.57 15.69 -3.93
CA LYS A 91 1.46 16.45 -4.84
C LYS A 91 1.09 16.24 -6.32
N LEU A 92 0.67 15.03 -6.70
CA LEU A 92 0.23 14.74 -8.08
C LEU A 92 -1.12 15.41 -8.38
N SER A 93 -2.05 15.42 -7.44
CA SER A 93 -3.31 16.12 -7.56
C SER A 93 -3.10 17.64 -7.74
N GLU A 94 -2.18 18.25 -6.99
CA GLU A 94 -1.79 19.66 -7.12
C GLU A 94 -1.21 19.97 -8.51
N LYS A 95 -0.58 18.99 -9.17
CA LYS A 95 -0.11 19.09 -10.57
C LYS A 95 -1.22 18.87 -11.61
N GLY A 96 -2.48 18.68 -11.18
CA GLY A 96 -3.63 18.53 -12.06
C GLY A 96 -3.93 17.09 -12.51
N ILE A 97 -3.31 16.08 -11.89
CA ILE A 97 -3.62 14.67 -12.17
C ILE A 97 -4.80 14.28 -11.27
N ALA A 98 -5.91 13.85 -11.87
CA ALA A 98 -7.02 13.26 -11.13
C ALA A 98 -6.62 11.88 -10.60
N ILE A 99 -7.03 11.56 -9.36
CA ILE A 99 -6.71 10.28 -8.73
C ILE A 99 -8.01 9.58 -8.33
N LEU A 100 -8.18 8.34 -8.78
CA LEU A 100 -9.18 7.42 -8.27
C LEU A 100 -8.49 6.44 -7.33
N PHE A 101 -8.75 6.58 -6.04
CA PHE A 101 -8.14 5.79 -4.98
C PHE A 101 -9.16 4.81 -4.41
N ILE A 102 -8.91 3.51 -4.56
CA ILE A 102 -9.76 2.43 -4.07
C ILE A 102 -9.05 1.79 -2.89
N THR A 103 -9.68 1.78 -1.73
CA THR A 103 -9.16 1.17 -0.50
C THR A 103 -10.28 0.90 0.49
N HIS A 104 -10.04 -0.03 1.42
CA HIS A 104 -10.90 -0.26 2.59
C HIS A 104 -10.36 0.45 3.86
N ARG A 105 -9.22 1.13 3.78
CA ARG A 105 -8.59 1.86 4.89
C ARG A 105 -9.18 3.27 4.96
N LEU A 106 -10.23 3.43 5.78
CA LEU A 106 -11.04 4.63 5.82
C LEU A 106 -10.29 5.88 6.30
N ASP A 107 -9.31 5.69 7.19
CA ASP A 107 -8.46 6.78 7.68
C ASP A 107 -7.63 7.38 6.56
N GLU A 108 -7.15 6.56 5.61
CA GLU A 108 -6.44 7.03 4.44
C GLU A 108 -7.35 7.86 3.54
N ILE A 109 -8.58 7.39 3.27
CA ILE A 109 -9.57 8.13 2.49
C ILE A 109 -9.82 9.52 3.09
N LEU A 110 -10.07 9.58 4.39
CA LEU A 110 -10.35 10.85 5.08
C LEU A 110 -9.14 11.79 5.12
N SER A 111 -7.92 11.24 5.04
CA SER A 111 -6.69 12.03 5.10
C SER A 111 -6.31 12.70 3.79
N VAL A 112 -6.67 12.11 2.62
CA VAL A 112 -6.16 12.58 1.32
C VAL A 112 -7.24 12.87 0.28
N CYS A 113 -8.43 12.25 0.37
CA CYS A 113 -9.45 12.38 -0.66
C CYS A 113 -10.34 13.61 -0.43
N ASP A 114 -10.75 14.28 -1.49
CA ASP A 114 -11.74 15.35 -1.45
C ASP A 114 -13.16 14.79 -1.30
N LYS A 115 -13.41 13.63 -1.87
CA LYS A 115 -14.71 13.00 -1.96
C LYS A 115 -14.62 11.51 -1.77
N VAL A 116 -15.57 10.94 -1.05
CA VAL A 116 -15.74 9.50 -0.89
C VAL A 116 -17.01 9.02 -1.61
N VAL A 117 -16.87 7.89 -2.28
CA VAL A 117 -17.98 7.18 -2.94
C VAL A 117 -18.04 5.78 -2.35
N VAL A 118 -19.17 5.41 -1.79
CA VAL A 118 -19.39 4.09 -1.21
C VAL A 118 -20.20 3.23 -2.15
N LEU A 119 -19.62 2.10 -2.55
CA LEU A 119 -20.26 1.07 -3.35
C LEU A 119 -20.50 -0.16 -2.46
N ARG A 120 -21.67 -0.77 -2.60
CA ARG A 120 -22.02 -2.03 -1.95
C ARG A 120 -22.91 -2.86 -2.87
N ASP A 121 -22.58 -4.13 -3.05
CA ASP A 121 -23.34 -5.06 -3.89
C ASP A 121 -23.58 -4.52 -5.33
N GLY A 122 -22.57 -3.79 -5.87
CA GLY A 122 -22.63 -3.18 -7.19
C GLY A 122 -23.49 -1.90 -7.28
N LEU A 123 -24.02 -1.41 -6.16
CA LEU A 123 -24.86 -0.21 -6.10
C LEU A 123 -24.11 0.96 -5.46
N LEU A 124 -24.38 2.16 -5.97
CA LEU A 124 -23.94 3.40 -5.35
C LEU A 124 -24.80 3.65 -4.09
N ILE A 125 -24.19 3.56 -2.92
CA ILE A 125 -24.87 3.79 -1.65
C ILE A 125 -24.82 5.27 -1.26
N ASN A 126 -23.63 5.89 -1.36
CA ASN A 126 -23.47 7.30 -1.03
C ASN A 126 -22.29 7.91 -1.78
N SER A 127 -22.33 9.25 -1.89
CA SER A 127 -21.29 10.06 -2.54
C SER A 127 -21.25 11.43 -1.86
N VAL A 128 -20.20 11.69 -1.05
CA VAL A 128 -20.14 12.85 -0.15
C VAL A 128 -18.71 13.39 -0.07
N ALA A 129 -18.56 14.69 0.21
CA ALA A 129 -17.24 15.25 0.48
C ALA A 129 -16.68 14.70 1.80
N THR A 130 -15.39 14.41 1.85
CA THR A 130 -14.75 13.79 3.03
C THR A 130 -14.87 14.65 4.28
N LYS A 131 -14.87 15.98 4.13
CA LYS A 131 -15.10 16.94 5.23
C LYS A 131 -16.48 16.85 5.89
N ASP A 132 -17.47 16.27 5.21
CA ASP A 132 -18.86 16.19 5.63
C ASP A 132 -19.24 14.78 6.15
N THR A 133 -18.24 13.92 6.37
CA THR A 133 -18.44 12.56 6.86
C THR A 133 -17.31 12.13 7.82
N ASN A 134 -17.43 10.94 8.36
CA ASN A 134 -16.45 10.34 9.27
C ASN A 134 -16.39 8.81 9.09
N VAL A 135 -15.38 8.16 9.71
CA VAL A 135 -15.15 6.71 9.62
C VAL A 135 -16.42 5.91 9.96
N ASN A 136 -17.13 6.29 11.03
CA ASN A 136 -18.32 5.55 11.48
C ASN A 136 -19.43 5.57 10.42
N GLN A 137 -19.71 6.76 9.85
CA GLN A 137 -20.74 6.90 8.82
C GLN A 137 -20.38 6.12 7.55
N ILE A 138 -19.13 6.20 7.10
CA ILE A 138 -18.67 5.44 5.93
C ILE A 138 -18.82 3.94 6.21
N THR A 139 -18.41 3.49 7.39
CA THR A 139 -18.54 2.08 7.82
C THR A 139 -20.01 1.63 7.82
N GLU A 140 -20.93 2.44 8.35
CA GLU A 140 -22.36 2.16 8.33
C GLU A 140 -22.89 1.99 6.89
N TRP A 141 -22.48 2.85 5.97
CA TRP A 141 -22.87 2.75 4.56
C TRP A 141 -22.30 1.49 3.90
N MET A 142 -21.06 1.14 4.21
CA MET A 142 -20.42 -0.08 3.69
C MET A 142 -21.11 -1.35 4.19
N ILE A 143 -21.39 -1.42 5.51
CA ILE A 143 -22.00 -2.60 6.15
C ILE A 143 -23.52 -2.65 5.97
N GLY A 144 -24.18 -1.50 5.87
CA GLY A 144 -25.64 -1.38 5.76
C GLY A 144 -26.40 -1.53 7.08
N ARG A 145 -25.72 -1.45 8.21
CA ARG A 145 -26.29 -1.44 9.57
C ARG A 145 -25.73 -0.27 10.35
N LYS A 146 -26.53 0.33 11.21
CA LYS A 146 -26.03 1.27 12.21
C LYS A 146 -25.09 0.49 13.15
N MET A 147 -23.93 1.05 13.41
CA MET A 147 -23.07 0.54 14.47
C MET A 147 -23.66 0.98 15.81
N GLU A 148 -24.53 0.13 16.38
CA GLU A 148 -24.86 0.26 17.79
C GLU A 148 -23.57 -0.01 18.56
N GLY A 149 -23.12 0.97 19.34
CA GLY A 149 -21.84 0.94 20.03
C GLY A 149 -21.71 -0.30 20.92
N SER A 150 -21.11 -1.34 20.39
CA SER A 150 -20.71 -2.51 21.15
C SER A 150 -19.22 -2.41 21.49
N SER A 151 -18.90 -1.55 22.43
CA SER A 151 -17.76 -1.81 23.31
C SER A 151 -18.14 -2.97 24.26
N GLN A 152 -18.24 -4.17 23.73
CA GLN A 152 -18.12 -5.33 24.59
C GLN A 152 -16.66 -5.44 24.99
N GLU A 153 -16.32 -4.78 26.10
CA GLU A 153 -15.20 -5.23 26.92
C GLU A 153 -15.50 -6.69 27.32
N THR A 154 -15.00 -7.62 26.53
CA THR A 154 -14.88 -9.00 26.97
C THR A 154 -13.85 -9.00 28.10
N LYS A 155 -14.35 -8.82 29.35
CA LYS A 155 -13.55 -9.11 30.54
C LYS A 155 -13.15 -10.58 30.43
N ALA A 156 -11.92 -10.80 30.02
CA ALA A 156 -11.30 -12.12 30.11
C ALA A 156 -11.40 -12.55 31.57
N LYS A 157 -12.12 -13.63 31.84
CA LYS A 157 -12.05 -14.29 33.14
C LYS A 157 -10.63 -14.81 33.28
N ASP A 158 -9.92 -14.31 34.27
CA ASP A 158 -8.57 -14.74 34.66
C ASP A 158 -8.65 -16.14 35.34
N GLU A 159 -9.02 -17.14 34.57
CA GLU A 159 -8.82 -18.52 34.99
C GLU A 159 -7.48 -19.02 34.50
N PRO A 160 -6.66 -19.69 35.32
CA PRO A 160 -5.39 -20.23 34.89
C PRO A 160 -5.60 -21.25 33.77
N LYS A 161 -5.21 -20.88 32.56
CA LYS A 161 -5.37 -21.72 31.36
C LYS A 161 -4.15 -22.61 31.19
N GLU A 162 -4.36 -23.87 30.82
CA GLU A 162 -3.33 -24.84 30.48
C GLU A 162 -2.53 -24.37 29.24
N THR A 163 -1.20 -24.40 29.32
CA THR A 163 -0.31 -24.12 28.18
C THR A 163 -0.31 -25.31 27.23
N ILE A 164 -0.72 -25.09 25.98
CA ILE A 164 -0.77 -26.15 24.96
C ILE A 164 0.54 -26.18 24.17
N ILE A 165 1.11 -25.03 23.86
CA ILE A 165 2.34 -24.90 23.10
C ILE A 165 3.28 -23.97 23.87
N SER A 166 4.52 -24.43 24.06
CA SER A 166 5.60 -23.61 24.64
C SER A 166 6.76 -23.57 23.67
N ILE A 167 7.08 -22.38 23.21
CA ILE A 167 8.25 -22.11 22.34
C ILE A 167 9.28 -21.43 23.22
N LYS A 168 10.53 -21.91 23.19
CA LYS A 168 11.63 -21.34 23.97
C LYS A 168 12.83 -21.11 23.08
N ASN A 169 13.38 -19.91 23.13
CA ASN A 169 14.62 -19.52 22.46
C ASN A 169 14.61 -19.87 20.96
N LEU A 170 13.51 -19.61 20.26
CA LEU A 170 13.41 -19.85 18.83
C LEU A 170 14.29 -18.87 18.06
N TRP A 171 15.12 -19.42 17.19
CA TRP A 171 15.93 -18.68 16.23
C TRP A 171 15.55 -19.16 14.82
N VAL A 172 15.24 -18.24 13.93
CA VAL A 172 14.98 -18.52 12.53
C VAL A 172 15.82 -17.57 11.70
N ASP A 173 16.57 -18.09 10.76
CA ASP A 173 17.39 -17.31 9.83
C ASP A 173 16.92 -17.64 8.40
N MET A 174 16.10 -16.75 7.85
CA MET A 174 15.62 -16.83 6.48
C MET A 174 16.02 -15.56 5.72
N PRO A 175 16.32 -15.64 4.41
CA PRO A 175 16.66 -14.46 3.61
C PRO A 175 15.56 -13.39 3.68
N GLY A 176 15.87 -12.25 4.30
CA GLY A 176 14.96 -11.13 4.48
C GLY A 176 14.07 -11.18 5.73
N GLU A 177 14.03 -12.31 6.44
CA GLU A 177 13.22 -12.47 7.65
C GLU A 177 13.99 -13.24 8.72
N GLY A 178 14.18 -12.65 9.88
CA GLY A 178 14.91 -13.27 10.97
C GLY A 178 14.16 -13.19 12.28
N VAL A 179 14.04 -14.32 13.00
CA VAL A 179 13.52 -14.34 14.37
C VAL A 179 14.68 -14.65 15.32
N LYS A 180 14.89 -13.81 16.32
CA LYS A 180 16.00 -13.96 17.27
C LYS A 180 15.48 -14.14 18.69
N ASN A 181 15.75 -15.32 19.27
CA ASN A 181 15.48 -15.62 20.67
C ASN A 181 14.02 -15.40 21.12
N LEU A 182 13.07 -15.81 20.28
CA LEU A 182 11.65 -15.71 20.61
C LEU A 182 11.25 -16.80 21.61
N SER A 183 10.59 -16.39 22.70
CA SER A 183 9.95 -17.31 23.64
C SER A 183 8.52 -16.88 23.89
N LEU A 184 7.57 -17.80 23.76
CA LEU A 184 6.15 -17.55 24.03
C LEU A 184 5.42 -18.85 24.39
N ASP A 185 4.34 -18.71 25.14
CA ASP A 185 3.43 -19.80 25.47
C ASP A 185 2.04 -19.51 24.90
N ILE A 186 1.40 -20.53 24.34
CA ILE A 186 0.01 -20.46 23.86
C ILE A 186 -0.86 -21.30 24.76
N LYS A 187 -1.91 -20.68 25.31
CA LYS A 187 -2.82 -21.31 26.27
C LYS A 187 -4.09 -21.84 25.61
N LYS A 188 -4.72 -22.82 26.23
CA LYS A 188 -5.97 -23.41 25.75
C LYS A 188 -7.09 -22.37 25.64
N GLY A 189 -7.70 -22.26 24.45
CA GLY A 189 -8.77 -21.30 24.18
C GLY A 189 -8.31 -19.83 24.20
N GLU A 190 -7.02 -19.57 23.96
CA GLU A 190 -6.46 -18.24 23.77
C GLU A 190 -6.38 -17.91 22.29
N ILE A 191 -6.60 -16.64 21.96
CA ILE A 191 -6.24 -16.07 20.66
C ILE A 191 -5.03 -15.17 20.92
N LEU A 192 -3.84 -15.62 20.51
CA LEU A 192 -2.60 -14.88 20.68
C LEU A 192 -2.29 -14.10 19.40
N GLY A 193 -2.22 -12.77 19.49
CA GLY A 193 -1.78 -11.92 18.40
C GLY A 193 -0.25 -11.79 18.39
N LEU A 194 0.38 -11.93 17.24
CA LEU A 194 1.80 -11.63 17.02
C LEU A 194 1.90 -10.36 16.18
N GLY A 195 2.60 -9.36 16.68
CA GLY A 195 2.87 -8.12 15.98
C GLY A 195 4.37 -7.88 15.90
N GLY A 196 4.83 -7.25 14.84
CA GLY A 196 6.22 -6.88 14.62
C GLY A 196 6.37 -6.00 13.39
N MET A 197 7.52 -5.32 13.30
CA MET A 197 7.94 -4.64 12.08
C MET A 197 8.89 -5.56 11.33
N ALA A 198 8.72 -5.63 10.00
CA ALA A 198 9.63 -6.33 9.09
C ALA A 198 10.87 -5.50 8.79
#